data_4ae90618e78b4688010d961e763f69af
#
_entry.id   4ae90618e78b4688010d961e763f69af
#
_cell.length_a   1.000
_cell.length_b   1.000
_cell.length_c   1.000
_cell.angle_alpha   90.00
_cell.angle_beta   90.00
_cell.angle_gamma   90.00
#
_symmetry.space_group_name_H-M   'P 1'
#
loop_
_entity.id
_entity.type
_entity.pdbx_description
1 polymer ?
#
loop_
_entity_poly.entity_id
_entity_poly.type
_entity_poly.pdbx_seq_one_letter_code
_entity_poly.pdbx_strand_id
1 'polypeptide(L)'
;RSFCDSNGDGIGDIRGITGKLDYLRELGIDVIWLSPVYKSPNDDNGYDISDYEDIMDDFGTMDDFDHMLAEAHKRGIKIVMDLVVNHTSDEHKWFIESRSSLDNPKRDYYIWREGKDGHEPNNWGSFFSGSAWEYDEKTKMYYLHLFSKKQPDLNWENEKVRDEVFGMMTRWLEKGIDGFRMDVISLISKPDGLPDSKVVGLYGDSGICANGPRVHEYLKEMNQRVLSKFDIMTVGETAGVNVEEAKKYASSDGSELNMVFQFEHVGLDDGKDFKWSTRPMPLIPLKKNLTKWQLGLQNVAWNSLYFCNHDQPRIVSRLGDTRPEYREKSAKCIATVLHMMQGTPYIYQGEELGMTNTVFNGVEDFRDIESINAYKELIASGRYTKEELFPAIAHKSRDNARTPMPWNDGENAGFTTGTPWIPLNPNFKEINVQEQLSRSDSVFHYYQKLISIRKTNDIVVYGDYHLLCEDDETIFAYTRTLGNEQLLVVCNFSTEDRKFDFGQFAQDNVKILISNSSIDPRKSGVMSAYGAIVLKID
;
A
#
# COMPACT_ATOMS: atom_id res chain seq x y z
N ARG A 1 -8.93 -4.72 -10.65
CA ARG A 1 -10.37 -5.01 -10.44
C ARG A 1 -11.24 -3.75 -10.31
N SER A 2 -10.76 -2.68 -9.69
CA SER A 2 -11.59 -1.52 -9.33
C SER A 2 -11.25 -0.25 -10.10
N PHE A 3 -10.38 -0.30 -11.12
CA PHE A 3 -9.97 0.90 -11.83
C PHE A 3 -10.93 1.25 -12.99
N CYS A 4 -11.12 0.37 -13.95
CA CYS A 4 -12.06 0.55 -15.05
C CYS A 4 -12.36 -0.81 -15.70
N ASP A 5 -13.62 -1.10 -15.92
CA ASP A 5 -14.11 -2.27 -16.65
C ASP A 5 -14.38 -1.91 -18.10
N SER A 6 -13.79 -2.63 -19.04
CA SER A 6 -13.92 -2.38 -20.48
C SER A 6 -14.91 -3.31 -21.18
N ASN A 7 -15.24 -4.46 -20.57
CA ASN A 7 -16.06 -5.51 -21.20
C ASN A 7 -17.48 -5.62 -20.62
N GLY A 8 -17.75 -4.96 -19.49
CA GLY A 8 -19.08 -4.89 -18.87
C GLY A 8 -19.42 -6.07 -17.97
N ASP A 9 -18.43 -6.84 -17.50
CA ASP A 9 -18.64 -7.95 -16.57
C ASP A 9 -18.68 -7.52 -15.09
N GLY A 10 -18.39 -6.25 -14.81
CA GLY A 10 -18.36 -5.68 -13.47
C GLY A 10 -16.99 -5.72 -12.79
N ILE A 11 -15.98 -6.25 -13.46
CA ILE A 11 -14.59 -6.38 -12.97
C ILE A 11 -13.68 -5.50 -13.84
N GLY A 12 -12.93 -4.59 -13.22
CA GLY A 12 -11.95 -3.78 -13.95
C GLY A 12 -10.82 -4.65 -14.53
N ASP A 13 -10.39 -4.31 -15.74
CA ASP A 13 -9.51 -5.13 -16.56
C ASP A 13 -8.33 -4.34 -17.15
N ILE A 14 -7.40 -5.05 -17.81
CA ILE A 14 -6.19 -4.47 -18.41
C ILE A 14 -6.54 -3.50 -19.56
N ARG A 15 -7.56 -3.79 -20.36
CA ARG A 15 -8.01 -2.88 -21.43
C ARG A 15 -8.60 -1.61 -20.85
N GLY A 16 -9.32 -1.71 -19.72
CA GLY A 16 -9.82 -0.57 -18.98
C GLY A 16 -8.68 0.34 -18.48
N ILE A 17 -7.58 -0.25 -17.96
CA ILE A 17 -6.37 0.50 -17.61
C ILE A 17 -5.79 1.19 -18.86
N THR A 18 -5.64 0.45 -19.97
CA THR A 18 -5.10 0.98 -21.23
C THR A 18 -5.88 2.19 -21.70
N GLY A 19 -7.21 2.15 -21.62
CA GLY A 19 -8.10 3.24 -21.99
C GLY A 19 -8.00 4.50 -21.10
N LYS A 20 -7.34 4.39 -19.94
CA LYS A 20 -7.16 5.48 -18.96
C LYS A 20 -5.70 5.95 -18.80
N LEU A 21 -4.78 5.47 -19.60
CA LEU A 21 -3.37 5.87 -19.53
C LEU A 21 -3.16 7.37 -19.77
N ASP A 22 -3.98 8.01 -20.61
CA ASP A 22 -3.91 9.46 -20.84
C ASP A 22 -4.31 10.27 -19.61
N TYR A 23 -5.29 9.81 -18.82
CA TYR A 23 -5.66 10.38 -17.53
C TYR A 23 -4.48 10.33 -16.54
N LEU A 24 -3.81 9.17 -16.43
CA LEU A 24 -2.66 9.00 -15.55
C LEU A 24 -1.47 9.85 -16.00
N ARG A 25 -1.23 9.97 -17.31
CA ARG A 25 -0.22 10.88 -17.86
C ARG A 25 -0.55 12.34 -17.53
N GLU A 26 -1.81 12.75 -17.66
CA GLU A 26 -2.27 14.11 -17.35
C GLU A 26 -2.07 14.43 -15.85
N LEU A 27 -2.35 13.47 -14.95
CA LEU A 27 -2.06 13.62 -13.53
C LEU A 27 -0.56 13.80 -13.27
N GLY A 28 0.30 13.27 -14.15
CA GLY A 28 1.75 13.38 -14.06
C GLY A 28 2.44 12.14 -13.50
N ILE A 29 1.77 10.97 -13.54
CA ILE A 29 2.31 9.69 -13.07
C ILE A 29 3.46 9.22 -13.97
N ASP A 30 4.54 8.75 -13.35
CA ASP A 30 5.70 8.18 -14.04
C ASP A 30 5.71 6.65 -14.03
N VAL A 31 5.12 6.05 -13.00
CA VAL A 31 5.12 4.60 -12.78
C VAL A 31 3.75 4.14 -12.31
N ILE A 32 3.26 3.05 -12.86
CA ILE A 32 2.05 2.34 -12.39
C ILE A 32 2.51 1.06 -11.72
N TRP A 33 2.16 0.85 -10.45
CA TRP A 33 2.19 -0.45 -9.82
C TRP A 33 0.83 -1.11 -9.99
N LEU A 34 0.83 -2.30 -10.60
CA LEU A 34 -0.35 -3.15 -10.74
C LEU A 34 -0.42 -4.12 -9.55
N SER A 35 -1.56 -4.19 -8.87
CA SER A 35 -1.89 -5.35 -8.04
C SER A 35 -1.83 -6.64 -8.89
N PRO A 36 -1.73 -7.84 -8.29
CA PRO A 36 -1.54 -9.07 -9.05
C PRO A 36 -2.55 -9.24 -10.17
N VAL A 37 -2.06 -9.50 -11.38
CA VAL A 37 -2.87 -9.76 -12.58
C VAL A 37 -2.72 -11.19 -13.10
N TYR A 38 -1.93 -12.00 -12.42
CA TYR A 38 -1.68 -13.41 -12.74
C TYR A 38 -2.92 -14.27 -12.50
N LYS A 39 -2.95 -15.50 -13.03
CA LYS A 39 -4.03 -16.45 -12.72
C LYS A 39 -4.13 -16.72 -11.24
N SER A 40 -5.35 -16.62 -10.73
CA SER A 40 -5.67 -16.78 -9.32
C SER A 40 -7.12 -17.26 -9.15
N PRO A 41 -7.42 -18.15 -8.19
CA PRO A 41 -8.80 -18.47 -7.80
C PRO A 41 -9.48 -17.34 -6.99
N ASN A 42 -8.77 -16.24 -6.69
CA ASN A 42 -9.28 -15.04 -5.99
C ASN A 42 -9.77 -15.26 -4.54
N ASP A 43 -9.15 -16.13 -3.80
CA ASP A 43 -9.42 -16.27 -2.36
C ASP A 43 -9.03 -14.99 -1.61
N ASP A 44 -7.92 -14.35 -2.02
CA ASP A 44 -7.43 -13.08 -1.50
C ASP A 44 -7.16 -12.05 -2.62
N ASN A 45 -8.15 -11.81 -3.46
CA ASN A 45 -8.12 -10.76 -4.49
C ASN A 45 -6.87 -10.78 -5.40
N GLY A 46 -6.40 -11.97 -5.79
CA GLY A 46 -5.26 -12.16 -6.68
C GLY A 46 -3.94 -12.45 -5.98
N TYR A 47 -3.85 -12.30 -4.65
CA TYR A 47 -2.64 -12.63 -3.89
C TYR A 47 -2.46 -14.13 -3.63
N ASP A 48 -3.37 -14.97 -4.10
CA ASP A 48 -3.31 -16.43 -4.16
C ASP A 48 -3.06 -16.87 -5.61
N ILE A 49 -1.78 -16.80 -6.05
CA ILE A 49 -1.41 -17.01 -7.46
C ILE A 49 -1.34 -18.49 -7.79
N SER A 50 -2.12 -18.93 -8.79
CA SER A 50 -2.13 -20.30 -9.29
C SER A 50 -1.22 -20.54 -10.51
N ASP A 51 -0.92 -19.48 -11.29
CA ASP A 51 0.04 -19.50 -12.37
C ASP A 51 0.68 -18.12 -12.57
N TYR A 52 2.00 -18.03 -12.44
CA TYR A 52 2.77 -16.80 -12.64
C TYR A 52 3.06 -16.47 -14.11
N GLU A 53 2.80 -17.40 -15.04
CA GLU A 53 3.18 -17.28 -16.44
C GLU A 53 2.04 -16.74 -17.32
N ASP A 54 0.84 -16.58 -16.78
CA ASP A 54 -0.34 -16.19 -17.55
C ASP A 54 -1.20 -15.16 -16.80
N ILE A 55 -1.98 -14.41 -17.57
CA ILE A 55 -2.91 -13.39 -17.05
C ILE A 55 -4.22 -14.05 -16.67
N MET A 56 -4.83 -13.59 -15.58
CA MET A 56 -6.15 -14.02 -15.14
C MET A 56 -7.22 -13.68 -16.18
N ASP A 57 -8.07 -14.65 -16.51
CA ASP A 57 -9.08 -14.51 -17.58
C ASP A 57 -10.03 -13.31 -17.37
N ASP A 58 -10.39 -13.00 -16.10
CA ASP A 58 -11.20 -11.81 -15.75
C ASP A 58 -10.50 -10.49 -16.11
N PHE A 59 -9.17 -10.46 -16.20
CA PHE A 59 -8.39 -9.25 -16.48
C PHE A 59 -7.98 -9.10 -17.94
N GLY A 60 -8.17 -10.14 -18.75
CA GLY A 60 -7.82 -10.17 -20.16
C GLY A 60 -6.81 -11.25 -20.52
N THR A 61 -5.99 -10.98 -21.52
CA THR A 61 -5.02 -11.92 -22.09
C THR A 61 -3.59 -11.37 -21.97
N MET A 62 -2.61 -12.23 -22.24
CA MET A 62 -1.20 -11.80 -22.37
C MET A 62 -1.02 -10.75 -23.47
N ASP A 63 -1.77 -10.85 -24.59
CA ASP A 63 -1.74 -9.84 -25.66
C ASP A 63 -2.28 -8.49 -25.18
N ASP A 64 -3.30 -8.48 -24.30
CA ASP A 64 -3.82 -7.25 -23.69
C ASP A 64 -2.78 -6.62 -22.77
N PHE A 65 -2.06 -7.44 -22.00
CA PHE A 65 -0.96 -6.98 -21.16
C PHE A 65 0.18 -6.38 -21.99
N ASP A 66 0.61 -7.07 -23.05
CA ASP A 66 1.68 -6.59 -23.94
C ASP A 66 1.28 -5.28 -24.63
N HIS A 67 0.02 -5.17 -25.02
CA HIS A 67 -0.50 -3.91 -25.57
C HIS A 67 -0.51 -2.78 -24.56
N MET A 68 -0.98 -3.03 -23.32
CA MET A 68 -0.97 -2.04 -22.24
C MET A 68 0.46 -1.57 -21.92
N LEU A 69 1.40 -2.49 -21.81
CA LEU A 69 2.82 -2.20 -21.53
C LEU A 69 3.41 -1.28 -22.61
N ALA A 70 3.19 -1.63 -23.89
CA ALA A 70 3.64 -0.82 -25.00
C ALA A 70 2.99 0.58 -25.02
N GLU A 71 1.69 0.69 -24.75
CA GLU A 71 0.97 1.96 -24.70
C GLU A 71 1.37 2.84 -23.50
N ALA A 72 1.69 2.22 -22.34
CA ALA A 72 2.24 2.92 -21.19
C ALA A 72 3.62 3.50 -21.51
N HIS A 73 4.52 2.70 -22.08
CA HIS A 73 5.87 3.14 -22.46
C HIS A 73 5.86 4.26 -23.51
N LYS A 74 4.96 4.22 -24.49
CA LYS A 74 4.78 5.33 -25.47
C LYS A 74 4.40 6.65 -24.80
N ARG A 75 3.78 6.60 -23.62
CA ARG A 75 3.40 7.76 -22.81
C ARG A 75 4.45 8.17 -21.79
N GLY A 76 5.58 7.44 -21.72
CA GLY A 76 6.62 7.63 -20.72
C GLY A 76 6.24 7.10 -19.34
N ILE A 77 5.25 6.21 -19.25
CA ILE A 77 4.80 5.58 -18.00
C ILE A 77 5.42 4.18 -17.91
N LYS A 78 6.06 3.88 -16.80
CA LYS A 78 6.65 2.59 -16.47
C LYS A 78 5.65 1.69 -15.77
N ILE A 79 5.82 0.36 -15.91
CA ILE A 79 4.95 -0.65 -15.29
C ILE A 79 5.74 -1.50 -14.29
N VAL A 80 5.32 -1.46 -13.03
CA VAL A 80 5.82 -2.31 -11.95
C VAL A 80 4.76 -3.34 -11.60
N MET A 81 5.15 -4.61 -11.60
CA MET A 81 4.25 -5.71 -11.26
C MET A 81 4.39 -6.12 -9.79
N ASP A 82 3.35 -6.74 -9.25
CA ASP A 82 3.39 -7.33 -7.92
C ASP A 82 4.11 -8.68 -7.96
N LEU A 83 5.06 -8.91 -7.07
CA LEU A 83 5.80 -10.14 -6.91
C LEU A 83 5.37 -10.82 -5.61
N VAL A 84 4.46 -11.78 -5.70
CA VAL A 84 3.94 -12.53 -4.56
C VAL A 84 4.67 -13.85 -4.48
N VAL A 85 5.70 -13.95 -3.62
CA VAL A 85 6.60 -15.11 -3.55
C VAL A 85 6.86 -15.63 -2.14
N ASN A 86 6.14 -15.11 -1.13
CA ASN A 86 6.09 -15.74 0.17
C ASN A 86 5.25 -17.03 0.12
N HIS A 87 4.21 -17.05 -0.67
CA HIS A 87 3.24 -18.14 -0.81
C HIS A 87 2.72 -18.25 -2.25
N THR A 88 2.00 -19.30 -2.56
CA THR A 88 1.23 -19.45 -3.80
C THR A 88 -0.22 -19.79 -3.46
N SER A 89 -1.09 -19.88 -4.47
CA SER A 89 -2.37 -20.57 -4.29
C SER A 89 -2.16 -22.06 -3.98
N ASP A 90 -3.08 -22.67 -3.23
CA ASP A 90 -3.16 -24.13 -3.08
C ASP A 90 -3.54 -24.83 -4.40
N GLU A 91 -3.99 -24.08 -5.40
CA GLU A 91 -4.24 -24.55 -6.76
C GLU A 91 -3.02 -24.41 -7.70
N HIS A 92 -1.92 -23.85 -7.21
CA HIS A 92 -0.67 -23.77 -7.99
C HIS A 92 -0.10 -25.18 -8.24
N LYS A 93 0.38 -25.44 -9.46
CA LYS A 93 0.96 -26.74 -9.87
C LYS A 93 2.01 -27.26 -8.89
N TRP A 94 2.84 -26.40 -8.32
CA TRP A 94 3.85 -26.82 -7.34
C TRP A 94 3.23 -27.35 -6.05
N PHE A 95 2.14 -26.76 -5.55
CA PHE A 95 1.49 -27.23 -4.33
C PHE A 95 0.71 -28.53 -4.59
N ILE A 96 0.01 -28.63 -5.72
CA ILE A 96 -0.69 -29.87 -6.13
C ILE A 96 0.28 -31.05 -6.18
N GLU A 97 1.47 -30.86 -6.77
CA GLU A 97 2.54 -31.86 -6.77
C GLU A 97 3.08 -32.11 -5.36
N SER A 98 3.41 -31.06 -4.59
CA SER A 98 3.96 -31.15 -3.24
C SER A 98 3.09 -31.97 -2.30
N ARG A 99 1.76 -31.78 -2.34
CA ARG A 99 0.80 -32.53 -1.50
C ARG A 99 0.44 -33.92 -2.05
N SER A 100 0.94 -34.29 -3.23
CA SER A 100 0.57 -35.56 -3.89
C SER A 100 1.12 -36.79 -3.16
N SER A 101 2.35 -36.72 -2.64
CA SER A 101 2.99 -37.75 -1.83
C SER A 101 4.18 -37.18 -1.04
N LEU A 102 4.65 -37.92 -0.02
CA LEU A 102 5.84 -37.56 0.76
C LEU A 102 7.13 -37.60 -0.07
N ASP A 103 7.18 -38.42 -1.11
CA ASP A 103 8.34 -38.63 -1.96
C ASP A 103 8.33 -37.78 -3.22
N ASN A 104 7.35 -36.88 -3.39
CA ASN A 104 7.29 -36.03 -4.58
C ASN A 104 8.51 -35.09 -4.62
N PRO A 105 9.18 -34.91 -5.77
CA PRO A 105 10.34 -34.01 -5.89
C PRO A 105 10.08 -32.57 -5.49
N LYS A 106 8.82 -32.11 -5.48
CA LYS A 106 8.41 -30.79 -5.02
C LYS A 106 7.88 -30.77 -3.60
N ARG A 107 8.00 -31.88 -2.84
CA ARG A 107 7.52 -31.92 -1.46
C ARG A 107 8.03 -30.72 -0.66
N ASP A 108 9.33 -30.47 -0.72
CA ASP A 108 10.00 -29.43 0.04
C ASP A 108 9.96 -28.04 -0.63
N TYR A 109 9.11 -27.85 -1.65
CA TYR A 109 8.81 -26.51 -2.16
C TYR A 109 7.97 -25.68 -1.18
N TYR A 110 7.26 -26.36 -0.27
CA TYR A 110 6.44 -25.76 0.78
C TYR A 110 6.89 -26.25 2.14
N ILE A 111 6.46 -25.56 3.21
CA ILE A 111 6.86 -25.86 4.57
C ILE A 111 5.85 -26.84 5.16
N TRP A 112 6.30 -28.11 5.30
CA TRP A 112 5.51 -29.19 5.88
C TRP A 112 6.10 -29.63 7.22
N ARG A 113 5.25 -29.91 8.22
CA ARG A 113 5.67 -30.45 9.52
C ARG A 113 4.70 -31.51 10.02
N GLU A 114 5.22 -32.44 10.79
CA GLU A 114 4.38 -33.35 11.58
C GLU A 114 3.70 -32.57 12.70
N GLY A 115 2.50 -33.00 13.08
CA GLY A 115 1.84 -32.48 14.28
C GLY A 115 2.60 -32.85 15.56
N LYS A 116 2.36 -32.09 16.60
CA LYS A 116 2.96 -32.30 17.91
C LYS A 116 1.85 -32.67 18.93
N ASP A 117 1.93 -33.85 19.53
CA ASP A 117 0.97 -34.31 20.54
C ASP A 117 -0.52 -34.27 20.07
N GLY A 118 -0.76 -34.49 18.77
CA GLY A 118 -2.08 -34.48 18.18
C GLY A 118 -2.60 -33.08 17.81
N HIS A 119 -1.74 -32.05 17.90
CA HIS A 119 -2.01 -30.66 17.57
C HIS A 119 -1.10 -30.15 16.45
N GLU A 120 -1.26 -28.88 16.09
CA GLU A 120 -0.39 -28.16 15.15
C GLU A 120 1.08 -28.18 15.58
N PRO A 121 2.03 -28.01 14.65
CA PRO A 121 3.47 -28.02 14.94
C PRO A 121 3.92 -26.99 15.97
N ASN A 122 3.29 -25.82 15.99
CA ASN A 122 3.51 -24.72 16.94
C ASN A 122 2.24 -23.85 17.08
N ASN A 123 2.31 -22.80 17.88
CA ASN A 123 1.18 -21.95 18.23
C ASN A 123 0.99 -20.72 17.31
N TRP A 124 1.55 -20.73 16.10
CA TRP A 124 1.43 -19.57 15.20
C TRP A 124 0.00 -19.39 14.71
N GLY A 125 -0.44 -18.12 14.72
CA GLY A 125 -1.70 -17.72 14.13
C GLY A 125 -1.52 -17.12 12.74
N SER A 126 -2.55 -17.25 11.91
CA SER A 126 -2.64 -16.63 10.59
C SER A 126 -2.97 -15.14 10.70
N PHE A 127 -2.47 -14.33 9.76
CA PHE A 127 -2.89 -12.92 9.60
C PHE A 127 -4.39 -12.79 9.28
N PHE A 128 -5.01 -13.86 8.75
CA PHE A 128 -6.44 -13.89 8.42
C PHE A 128 -7.27 -14.70 9.42
N SER A 129 -6.81 -14.78 10.66
CA SER A 129 -7.42 -15.50 11.78
C SER A 129 -7.23 -17.01 11.76
N GLY A 130 -7.29 -17.63 12.93
CA GLY A 130 -7.09 -19.05 13.13
C GLY A 130 -5.63 -19.48 13.15
N SER A 131 -5.38 -20.80 13.07
CA SER A 131 -4.03 -21.37 13.02
C SER A 131 -3.31 -21.01 11.72
N ALA A 132 -1.99 -20.85 11.77
CA ALA A 132 -1.14 -20.76 10.58
C ALA A 132 -0.80 -22.13 9.96
N TRP A 133 -1.41 -23.22 10.48
CA TRP A 133 -1.16 -24.59 10.03
C TRP A 133 -2.46 -25.27 9.63
N GLU A 134 -2.48 -25.85 8.44
CA GLU A 134 -3.61 -26.65 7.96
C GLU A 134 -3.20 -28.11 7.79
N TYR A 135 -4.03 -29.04 8.30
CA TYR A 135 -3.77 -30.46 8.22
C TYR A 135 -4.14 -31.04 6.86
N ASP A 136 -3.20 -31.73 6.23
CA ASP A 136 -3.46 -32.45 4.98
C ASP A 136 -3.76 -33.92 5.25
N GLU A 137 -5.02 -34.31 5.06
CA GLU A 137 -5.50 -35.69 5.26
C GLU A 137 -4.77 -36.72 4.39
N LYS A 138 -4.25 -36.31 3.22
CA LYS A 138 -3.60 -37.22 2.28
C LYS A 138 -2.22 -37.64 2.74
N THR A 139 -1.42 -36.70 3.22
CA THR A 139 -0.04 -36.94 3.66
C THR A 139 0.11 -37.02 5.16
N LYS A 140 -0.94 -36.74 5.93
CA LYS A 140 -0.96 -36.75 7.39
C LYS A 140 0.05 -35.79 8.03
N MET A 141 0.30 -34.67 7.36
CA MET A 141 1.16 -33.60 7.84
C MET A 141 0.45 -32.25 7.76
N TYR A 142 1.00 -31.25 8.43
CA TYR A 142 0.54 -29.87 8.34
C TYR A 142 1.41 -29.07 7.38
N TYR A 143 0.77 -28.17 6.60
CA TYR A 143 1.50 -27.14 5.86
C TYR A 143 1.32 -25.76 6.49
N LEU A 144 2.34 -24.94 6.39
CA LEU A 144 2.32 -23.55 6.87
C LEU A 144 1.57 -22.65 5.87
N HIS A 145 0.72 -21.77 6.41
CA HIS A 145 0.09 -20.68 5.69
C HIS A 145 -0.02 -19.45 6.60
N LEU A 146 0.80 -18.44 6.40
CA LEU A 146 0.73 -17.23 7.24
C LEU A 146 -0.53 -16.39 6.96
N PHE A 147 -1.18 -16.59 5.81
CA PHE A 147 -2.43 -15.94 5.39
C PHE A 147 -3.58 -16.95 5.29
N SER A 148 -4.37 -16.92 4.22
CA SER A 148 -5.42 -17.93 4.02
C SER A 148 -4.83 -19.35 3.94
N LYS A 149 -5.60 -20.34 4.40
CA LYS A 149 -5.24 -21.76 4.18
C LYS A 149 -5.12 -22.13 2.70
N LYS A 150 -5.63 -21.29 1.80
CA LYS A 150 -5.45 -21.41 0.36
C LYS A 150 -4.16 -20.74 -0.15
N GLN A 151 -3.33 -20.21 0.76
CA GLN A 151 -2.06 -19.53 0.45
C GLN A 151 -0.88 -20.24 1.17
N PRO A 152 -0.52 -21.49 0.77
CA PRO A 152 0.59 -22.22 1.39
C PRO A 152 1.93 -21.51 1.19
N ASP A 153 2.73 -21.39 2.27
CA ASP A 153 4.02 -20.72 2.28
C ASP A 153 5.10 -21.51 1.58
N LEU A 154 5.84 -20.84 0.70
CA LEU A 154 7.00 -21.39 -0.02
C LEU A 154 8.20 -21.57 0.92
N ASN A 155 8.95 -22.63 0.70
CA ASN A 155 10.18 -22.92 1.42
C ASN A 155 11.40 -22.29 0.74
N TRP A 156 11.75 -21.06 1.14
CA TRP A 156 12.90 -20.33 0.60
C TRP A 156 14.26 -20.93 0.95
N GLU A 157 14.34 -21.85 1.92
CA GLU A 157 15.56 -22.61 2.18
C GLU A 157 15.93 -23.53 1.01
N ASN A 158 14.92 -23.96 0.25
CA ASN A 158 15.09 -24.79 -0.92
C ASN A 158 15.59 -23.97 -2.12
N GLU A 159 16.82 -24.26 -2.57
CA GLU A 159 17.42 -23.58 -3.72
C GLU A 159 16.59 -23.70 -5.01
N LYS A 160 15.90 -24.83 -5.22
CA LYS A 160 15.05 -25.01 -6.40
C LYS A 160 13.86 -24.06 -6.40
N VAL A 161 13.30 -23.69 -5.23
CA VAL A 161 12.26 -22.68 -5.12
C VAL A 161 12.81 -21.33 -5.54
N ARG A 162 14.01 -20.96 -5.07
CA ARG A 162 14.67 -19.72 -5.48
C ARG A 162 14.97 -19.68 -6.97
N ASP A 163 15.42 -20.80 -7.56
CA ASP A 163 15.66 -20.93 -9.01
C ASP A 163 14.39 -20.69 -9.83
N GLU A 164 13.27 -21.30 -9.43
CA GLU A 164 11.97 -21.10 -10.10
C GLU A 164 11.49 -19.64 -9.99
N VAL A 165 11.58 -19.04 -8.81
CA VAL A 165 11.19 -17.64 -8.57
C VAL A 165 12.07 -16.71 -9.42
N PHE A 166 13.38 -16.86 -9.39
CA PHE A 166 14.30 -16.00 -10.15
C PHE A 166 14.16 -16.19 -11.67
N GLY A 167 13.85 -17.41 -12.11
CA GLY A 167 13.52 -17.69 -13.50
C GLY A 167 12.24 -16.97 -13.95
N MET A 168 11.20 -17.01 -13.13
CA MET A 168 9.94 -16.30 -13.38
C MET A 168 10.15 -14.77 -13.41
N MET A 169 10.86 -14.21 -12.44
CA MET A 169 11.19 -12.79 -12.42
C MET A 169 11.94 -12.36 -13.68
N THR A 170 12.92 -13.15 -14.10
CA THR A 170 13.72 -12.86 -15.32
C THR A 170 12.82 -12.80 -16.55
N ARG A 171 11.90 -13.75 -16.73
CA ARG A 171 10.99 -13.77 -17.89
C ARG A 171 10.11 -12.51 -17.95
N TRP A 172 9.57 -12.04 -16.81
CA TRP A 172 8.78 -10.81 -16.79
C TRP A 172 9.62 -9.56 -17.09
N LEU A 173 10.86 -9.50 -16.58
CA LEU A 173 11.79 -8.40 -16.90
C LEU A 173 12.22 -8.42 -18.37
N GLU A 174 12.49 -9.60 -18.96
CA GLU A 174 12.77 -9.76 -20.39
C GLU A 174 11.56 -9.40 -21.26
N LYS A 175 10.33 -9.56 -20.76
CA LYS A 175 9.10 -9.09 -21.40
C LYS A 175 9.04 -7.56 -21.45
N GLY A 176 9.76 -6.86 -20.57
CA GLY A 176 9.92 -5.41 -20.58
C GLY A 176 9.20 -4.66 -19.47
N ILE A 177 8.77 -5.32 -18.40
CA ILE A 177 8.30 -4.61 -17.21
C ILE A 177 9.44 -3.83 -16.55
N ASP A 178 9.11 -2.79 -15.79
CA ASP A 178 10.08 -1.85 -15.24
C ASP A 178 10.38 -2.11 -13.75
N GLY A 179 9.97 -3.23 -13.20
CA GLY A 179 10.30 -3.61 -11.84
C GLY A 179 9.22 -4.38 -11.08
N PHE A 180 9.46 -4.53 -9.77
CA PHE A 180 8.58 -5.26 -8.88
C PHE A 180 8.26 -4.52 -7.58
N ARG A 181 6.99 -4.55 -7.18
CA ARG A 181 6.60 -4.41 -5.78
C ARG A 181 6.56 -5.83 -5.20
N MET A 182 7.26 -6.07 -4.11
CA MET A 182 7.43 -7.41 -3.54
C MET A 182 6.54 -7.58 -2.32
N ASP A 183 5.53 -8.41 -2.48
CA ASP A 183 4.52 -8.70 -1.46
C ASP A 183 5.14 -9.39 -0.26
N VAL A 184 4.86 -8.86 0.93
CA VAL A 184 5.30 -9.37 2.24
C VAL A 184 6.72 -9.95 2.26
N ILE A 185 7.64 -9.34 1.53
CA ILE A 185 8.99 -9.89 1.29
C ILE A 185 9.81 -10.08 2.56
N SER A 186 9.46 -9.39 3.65
CA SER A 186 10.10 -9.57 4.95
C SER A 186 9.78 -10.93 5.61
N LEU A 187 8.78 -11.66 5.11
CA LEU A 187 8.30 -12.93 5.69
C LEU A 187 8.89 -14.18 5.03
N ILE A 188 9.64 -14.06 3.92
CA ILE A 188 10.13 -15.23 3.17
C ILE A 188 11.11 -16.11 3.94
N SER A 189 11.81 -15.58 4.96
CA SER A 189 12.71 -16.34 5.82
C SER A 189 12.04 -16.61 7.16
N LYS A 190 11.78 -17.88 7.46
CA LYS A 190 11.17 -18.28 8.72
C LYS A 190 12.25 -18.45 9.82
N PRO A 191 11.89 -18.30 11.11
CA PRO A 191 12.79 -18.59 12.23
C PRO A 191 13.26 -20.06 12.22
N ASP A 192 14.53 -20.29 12.55
CA ASP A 192 15.11 -21.64 12.62
C ASP A 192 14.32 -22.53 13.60
N GLY A 193 13.99 -23.74 13.15
CA GLY A 193 13.27 -24.72 13.97
C GLY A 193 11.79 -24.41 14.22
N LEU A 194 11.26 -23.30 13.70
CA LEU A 194 9.86 -22.88 13.84
C LEU A 194 9.37 -22.91 15.30
N PRO A 195 9.98 -22.14 16.21
CA PRO A 195 9.67 -22.18 17.65
C PRO A 195 8.26 -21.65 17.92
N ASP A 196 7.70 -22.02 19.08
CA ASP A 196 6.48 -21.38 19.58
C ASP A 196 6.68 -19.87 19.74
N SER A 197 5.65 -19.08 19.38
CA SER A 197 5.62 -17.66 19.66
C SER A 197 5.32 -17.40 21.13
N LYS A 198 5.91 -16.32 21.67
CA LYS A 198 5.61 -15.84 23.03
C LYS A 198 4.30 -15.06 23.09
N VAL A 199 3.84 -14.54 21.96
CA VAL A 199 2.58 -13.81 21.85
C VAL A 199 1.50 -14.80 21.42
N VAL A 200 0.55 -15.04 22.32
CA VAL A 200 -0.62 -15.87 22.06
C VAL A 200 -1.83 -14.94 22.01
N GLY A 201 -2.48 -14.85 20.89
CA GLY A 201 -3.62 -13.97 20.71
C GLY A 201 -4.51 -14.39 19.55
N LEU A 202 -5.56 -13.60 19.35
CA LEU A 202 -6.61 -13.86 18.36
C LEU A 202 -6.06 -14.02 16.92
N TYR A 203 -4.95 -13.33 16.63
CA TYR A 203 -4.26 -13.38 15.34
C TYR A 203 -2.92 -14.12 15.41
N GLY A 204 -2.59 -14.75 16.56
CA GLY A 204 -1.27 -15.32 16.82
C GLY A 204 -0.15 -14.31 16.57
N ASP A 205 1.09 -14.75 16.69
CA ASP A 205 2.22 -13.90 16.33
C ASP A 205 2.87 -14.41 15.03
N SER A 206 2.17 -14.24 13.92
CA SER A 206 2.77 -14.44 12.59
C SER A 206 3.88 -13.41 12.31
N GLY A 207 3.91 -12.31 13.06
CA GLY A 207 5.00 -11.33 13.05
C GLY A 207 6.36 -11.91 13.48
N ILE A 208 6.41 -13.06 14.15
CA ILE A 208 7.66 -13.79 14.43
C ILE A 208 8.44 -14.13 13.16
N CYS A 209 7.77 -14.21 12.01
CA CYS A 209 8.40 -14.48 10.71
C CYS A 209 8.97 -13.21 10.05
N ALA A 210 8.68 -12.00 10.57
CA ALA A 210 9.20 -10.78 9.99
C ALA A 210 10.72 -10.65 10.20
N ASN A 211 11.42 -10.27 9.13
CA ASN A 211 12.87 -10.09 9.13
C ASN A 211 13.64 -11.33 9.60
N GLY A 212 13.23 -12.50 9.15
CA GLY A 212 13.83 -13.79 9.53
C GLY A 212 15.33 -13.88 9.21
N PRO A 213 16.05 -14.85 9.78
CA PRO A 213 17.51 -14.84 9.87
C PRO A 213 18.23 -14.82 8.51
N ARG A 214 17.61 -15.32 7.45
CA ARG A 214 18.23 -15.42 6.11
C ARG A 214 17.61 -14.47 5.07
N VAL A 215 16.70 -13.57 5.45
CA VAL A 215 16.00 -12.70 4.50
C VAL A 215 16.96 -11.87 3.65
N HIS A 216 17.98 -11.26 4.26
CA HIS A 216 18.98 -10.46 3.57
C HIS A 216 19.91 -11.29 2.69
N GLU A 217 20.16 -12.56 3.04
CA GLU A 217 20.88 -13.50 2.17
C GLU A 217 20.09 -13.76 0.89
N TYR A 218 18.80 -14.05 1.01
CA TYR A 218 17.94 -14.32 -0.15
C TYR A 218 17.75 -13.09 -1.04
N LEU A 219 17.63 -11.90 -0.45
CA LEU A 219 17.49 -10.66 -1.22
C LEU A 219 18.79 -10.29 -1.95
N LYS A 220 19.95 -10.51 -1.34
CA LYS A 220 21.24 -10.33 -2.02
C LYS A 220 21.42 -11.32 -3.15
N GLU A 221 21.03 -12.59 -2.96
CA GLU A 221 21.03 -13.59 -4.02
C GLU A 221 20.11 -13.16 -5.17
N MET A 222 18.89 -12.71 -4.86
CA MET A 222 17.92 -12.18 -5.83
C MET A 222 18.50 -10.99 -6.60
N ASN A 223 19.13 -10.05 -5.91
CA ASN A 223 19.77 -8.90 -6.53
C ASN A 223 20.88 -9.32 -7.49
N GLN A 224 21.80 -10.14 -7.03
CA GLN A 224 22.95 -10.62 -7.85
C GLN A 224 22.50 -11.44 -9.05
N ARG A 225 21.48 -12.28 -8.87
CA ARG A 225 21.04 -13.21 -9.93
C ARG A 225 20.07 -12.56 -10.91
N VAL A 226 19.28 -11.58 -10.48
CA VAL A 226 18.21 -10.97 -11.29
C VAL A 226 18.30 -9.46 -11.31
N LEU A 227 18.04 -8.77 -10.17
CA LEU A 227 17.69 -7.35 -10.17
C LEU A 227 18.79 -6.45 -10.73
N SER A 228 20.06 -6.71 -10.37
CA SER A 228 21.21 -5.91 -10.84
C SER A 228 21.50 -6.02 -12.35
N LYS A 229 20.83 -6.90 -13.07
CA LYS A 229 21.00 -7.09 -14.51
C LYS A 229 20.06 -6.21 -15.35
N PHE A 230 19.12 -5.51 -14.71
CA PHE A 230 18.10 -4.71 -15.36
C PHE A 230 18.04 -3.31 -14.74
N ASP A 231 17.70 -2.30 -15.53
CA ASP A 231 17.42 -0.93 -15.04
C ASP A 231 15.97 -0.84 -14.60
N ILE A 232 15.71 -1.19 -13.36
CA ILE A 232 14.36 -1.37 -12.80
C ILE A 232 14.21 -0.74 -11.43
N MET A 233 12.96 -0.56 -11.01
CA MET A 233 12.61 -0.14 -9.66
C MET A 233 12.09 -1.32 -8.85
N THR A 234 12.54 -1.43 -7.59
CA THR A 234 12.04 -2.42 -6.64
C THR A 234 11.60 -1.78 -5.34
N VAL A 235 10.45 -2.21 -4.83
CA VAL A 235 9.95 -1.82 -3.52
C VAL A 235 9.44 -3.04 -2.77
N GLY A 236 9.95 -3.25 -1.57
CA GLY A 236 9.53 -4.35 -0.69
C GLY A 236 8.41 -3.94 0.25
N GLU A 237 7.37 -4.74 0.35
CA GLU A 237 6.43 -4.64 1.46
C GLU A 237 7.04 -5.36 2.67
N THR A 238 7.31 -4.60 3.74
CA THR A 238 8.07 -5.09 4.88
C THR A 238 7.30 -4.85 6.19
N ALA A 239 6.35 -5.73 6.47
CA ALA A 239 5.70 -5.76 7.77
C ALA A 239 6.73 -5.96 8.89
N GLY A 240 6.59 -5.22 10.00
CA GLY A 240 7.48 -5.33 11.16
C GLY A 240 8.87 -4.73 10.97
N VAL A 241 9.14 -4.01 9.87
CA VAL A 241 10.41 -3.32 9.67
C VAL A 241 10.48 -2.03 10.51
N ASN A 242 11.62 -1.81 11.14
CA ASN A 242 12.01 -0.53 11.73
C ASN A 242 13.07 0.17 10.87
N VAL A 243 13.48 1.38 11.26
CA VAL A 243 14.48 2.16 10.49
C VAL A 243 15.79 1.41 10.30
N GLU A 244 16.28 0.71 11.33
CA GLU A 244 17.57 -0.01 11.24
C GLU A 244 17.50 -1.22 10.31
N GLU A 245 16.37 -1.94 10.31
CA GLU A 245 16.14 -3.01 9.32
C GLU A 245 15.96 -2.42 7.90
N ALA A 246 15.21 -1.33 7.75
CA ALA A 246 15.01 -0.70 6.44
C ALA A 246 16.32 -0.27 5.77
N LYS A 247 17.31 0.18 6.54
CA LYS A 247 18.66 0.50 6.04
C LYS A 247 19.36 -0.71 5.40
N LYS A 248 19.05 -1.93 5.84
CA LYS A 248 19.61 -3.15 5.24
C LYS A 248 18.91 -3.47 3.92
N TYR A 249 17.56 -3.47 3.92
CA TYR A 249 16.76 -3.75 2.72
C TYR A 249 16.99 -2.78 1.58
N ALA A 250 17.14 -1.49 1.90
CA ALA A 250 17.15 -0.40 0.91
C ALA A 250 18.42 0.46 1.01
N SER A 251 19.55 -0.16 1.33
CA SER A 251 20.85 0.51 1.38
C SER A 251 21.18 1.20 0.06
N SER A 252 21.77 2.38 0.15
CA SER A 252 22.24 3.14 -1.02
C SER A 252 23.35 2.43 -1.81
N ASP A 253 23.91 1.33 -1.30
CA ASP A 253 24.86 0.48 -2.03
C ASP A 253 24.17 -0.39 -3.12
N GLY A 254 22.83 -0.44 -3.14
CA GLY A 254 22.06 -1.16 -4.13
C GLY A 254 22.16 -2.68 -4.05
N SER A 255 22.56 -3.22 -2.89
CA SER A 255 22.81 -4.66 -2.72
C SER A 255 21.56 -5.52 -2.60
N GLU A 256 20.40 -4.91 -2.28
CA GLU A 256 19.10 -5.60 -2.14
C GLU A 256 18.03 -4.87 -2.95
N LEU A 257 17.15 -4.08 -2.32
CA LEU A 257 16.04 -3.37 -2.94
C LEU A 257 16.32 -1.86 -3.05
N ASN A 258 15.53 -1.13 -3.84
CA ASN A 258 15.66 0.32 -3.90
C ASN A 258 14.98 1.02 -2.72
N MET A 259 13.85 0.49 -2.23
CA MET A 259 13.08 1.06 -1.12
C MET A 259 12.16 0.02 -0.49
N VAL A 260 11.55 0.38 0.64
CA VAL A 260 10.57 -0.47 1.35
C VAL A 260 9.33 0.33 1.77
N PHE A 261 8.18 -0.34 1.82
CA PHE A 261 7.00 0.15 2.53
C PHE A 261 7.07 -0.25 4.00
N GLN A 262 7.12 0.72 4.88
CA GLN A 262 7.02 0.54 6.33
C GLN A 262 5.57 0.74 6.79
N PHE A 263 5.18 0.09 7.89
CA PHE A 263 3.79 0.05 8.37
C PHE A 263 3.55 0.79 9.68
N GLU A 264 4.57 1.39 10.30
CA GLU A 264 4.42 1.99 11.62
C GLU A 264 3.39 3.13 11.63
N HIS A 265 3.33 3.96 10.57
CA HIS A 265 2.40 5.08 10.52
C HIS A 265 0.95 4.65 10.28
N VAL A 266 0.71 3.53 9.59
CA VAL A 266 -0.65 3.06 9.30
C VAL A 266 -1.33 2.36 10.47
N GLY A 267 -0.56 1.98 11.52
CA GLY A 267 -1.08 1.40 12.75
C GLY A 267 -1.31 2.40 13.90
N LEU A 268 -1.07 3.71 13.70
CA LEU A 268 -1.15 4.69 14.80
C LEU A 268 -2.57 4.90 15.38
N ASP A 269 -3.60 4.57 14.64
CA ASP A 269 -5.00 4.61 15.04
C ASP A 269 -5.59 3.22 15.34
N ASP A 270 -4.73 2.20 15.50
CA ASP A 270 -5.15 0.84 15.83
C ASP A 270 -5.80 0.75 17.22
N GLY A 271 -6.70 -0.22 17.38
CA GLY A 271 -7.40 -0.53 18.62
C GLY A 271 -6.58 -1.45 19.53
N LYS A 272 -7.23 -1.91 20.59
CA LYS A 272 -6.64 -2.90 21.52
C LYS A 272 -6.54 -4.30 20.92
N ASP A 273 -7.38 -4.60 19.95
CA ASP A 273 -7.44 -5.87 19.24
C ASP A 273 -7.05 -5.63 17.79
N PHE A 274 -5.76 -5.36 17.57
CA PHE A 274 -5.18 -5.07 16.26
C PHE A 274 -5.81 -3.82 15.61
N LYS A 275 -5.96 -3.78 14.30
CA LYS A 275 -6.37 -2.59 13.54
C LYS A 275 -7.83 -2.15 13.75
N TRP A 276 -8.69 -2.98 14.33
CA TRP A 276 -10.13 -2.72 14.39
C TRP A 276 -10.48 -1.61 15.38
N SER A 277 -10.68 -0.41 14.86
CA SER A 277 -10.87 0.81 15.64
C SER A 277 -11.60 1.88 14.83
N THR A 278 -12.35 2.74 15.50
CA THR A 278 -12.89 4.00 14.95
C THR A 278 -12.12 5.23 15.43
N ARG A 279 -10.96 5.04 16.06
CA ARG A 279 -10.14 6.15 16.57
C ARG A 279 -9.60 6.98 15.42
N PRO A 280 -9.61 8.31 15.50
CA PRO A 280 -8.93 9.16 14.53
C PRO A 280 -7.41 8.96 14.63
N MET A 281 -6.71 9.14 13.52
CA MET A 281 -5.24 9.08 13.49
C MET A 281 -4.66 10.27 14.28
N PRO A 282 -3.82 10.01 15.30
CA PRO A 282 -3.29 11.06 16.16
C PRO A 282 -2.14 11.82 15.46
N LEU A 283 -2.23 13.17 15.40
CA LEU A 283 -1.28 13.97 14.63
C LEU A 283 0.14 13.97 15.21
N ILE A 284 0.30 14.11 16.54
CA ILE A 284 1.63 14.12 17.16
C ILE A 284 2.39 12.80 16.93
N PRO A 285 1.82 11.62 17.20
CA PRO A 285 2.46 10.35 16.84
C PRO A 285 2.80 10.23 15.35
N LEU A 286 1.92 10.71 14.46
CA LEU A 286 2.18 10.70 13.03
C LEU A 286 3.38 11.58 12.66
N LYS A 287 3.46 12.81 13.17
CA LYS A 287 4.61 13.71 12.99
C LYS A 287 5.92 13.04 13.44
N LYS A 288 5.93 12.50 14.65
CA LYS A 288 7.11 11.83 15.23
C LYS A 288 7.52 10.60 14.42
N ASN A 289 6.56 9.82 13.96
CA ASN A 289 6.85 8.65 13.12
C ASN A 289 7.45 9.06 11.77
N LEU A 290 6.79 9.94 11.02
CA LEU A 290 7.30 10.38 9.72
C LEU A 290 8.68 11.06 9.86
N THR A 291 8.89 11.87 10.89
CA THR A 291 10.20 12.49 11.19
C THR A 291 11.26 11.43 11.46
N LYS A 292 10.97 10.42 12.27
CA LYS A 292 11.89 9.31 12.54
C LYS A 292 12.35 8.64 11.24
N TRP A 293 11.44 8.40 10.32
CA TRP A 293 11.75 7.78 9.03
C TRP A 293 12.50 8.72 8.09
N GLN A 294 12.15 10.03 8.04
CA GLN A 294 12.89 11.01 7.25
C GLN A 294 14.36 11.11 7.72
N LEU A 295 14.58 11.30 9.02
CA LEU A 295 15.92 11.44 9.58
C LEU A 295 16.71 10.13 9.58
N GLY A 296 16.02 9.01 9.83
CA GLY A 296 16.66 7.70 9.93
C GLY A 296 17.18 7.14 8.61
N LEU A 297 16.54 7.45 7.50
CA LEU A 297 16.97 7.00 6.17
C LEU A 297 17.81 8.03 5.40
N GLN A 298 17.89 9.25 5.89
CA GLN A 298 18.63 10.33 5.23
C GLN A 298 20.07 9.92 4.88
N ASN A 299 20.47 10.08 3.62
CA ASN A 299 21.80 9.78 3.07
C ASN A 299 22.23 8.29 3.14
N VAL A 300 21.38 7.38 3.61
CA VAL A 300 21.73 5.94 3.74
C VAL A 300 20.77 5.01 3.02
N ALA A 301 19.50 5.41 2.85
CA ALA A 301 18.48 4.63 2.15
C ALA A 301 17.41 5.55 1.57
N TRP A 302 16.55 5.00 0.70
CA TRP A 302 15.47 5.77 0.08
C TRP A 302 14.11 5.42 0.69
N ASN A 303 13.30 6.45 1.01
CA ASN A 303 12.01 6.27 1.66
C ASN A 303 10.88 6.11 0.64
N SER A 304 9.87 5.30 0.98
CA SER A 304 8.57 5.27 0.31
C SER A 304 7.57 6.11 1.09
N LEU A 305 6.83 6.96 0.40
CA LEU A 305 5.87 7.89 0.99
C LEU A 305 4.46 7.49 0.55
N TYR A 306 3.63 7.03 1.48
CA TYR A 306 2.25 6.64 1.20
C TYR A 306 1.35 6.81 2.42
N PHE A 307 0.07 7.02 2.21
CA PHE A 307 -0.97 6.96 3.23
C PHE A 307 -2.06 5.94 2.92
N CYS A 308 -2.28 5.67 1.63
CA CYS A 308 -3.25 4.69 1.16
C CYS A 308 -2.58 3.62 0.29
N ASN A 309 -3.20 2.44 0.27
CA ASN A 309 -2.99 1.37 -0.69
C ASN A 309 -4.27 0.53 -0.76
N HIS A 310 -4.23 -0.61 -1.44
CA HIS A 310 -5.37 -1.53 -1.57
C HIS A 310 -5.76 -2.24 -0.25
N ASP A 311 -4.94 -2.09 0.80
CA ASP A 311 -5.13 -2.71 2.12
C ASP A 311 -5.37 -1.70 3.26
N GLN A 312 -5.37 -0.39 2.93
CA GLN A 312 -5.61 0.67 3.91
C GLN A 312 -6.86 1.46 3.58
N PRO A 313 -7.71 1.77 4.57
CA PRO A 313 -8.87 2.64 4.36
C PRO A 313 -8.46 4.01 3.83
N ARG A 314 -9.40 4.74 3.25
CA ARG A 314 -9.14 6.06 2.65
C ARG A 314 -8.63 7.06 3.68
N ILE A 315 -7.49 7.70 3.38
CA ILE A 315 -6.81 8.58 4.34
C ILE A 315 -7.64 9.81 4.75
N VAL A 316 -8.49 10.32 3.86
CA VAL A 316 -9.39 11.44 4.17
C VAL A 316 -10.34 11.07 5.32
N SER A 317 -10.77 9.79 5.39
CA SER A 317 -11.63 9.29 6.47
C SER A 317 -10.89 8.96 7.77
N ARG A 318 -9.54 8.82 7.73
CA ARG A 318 -8.73 8.48 8.90
C ARG A 318 -8.04 9.70 9.53
N LEU A 319 -7.55 10.61 8.71
CA LEU A 319 -6.74 11.78 9.11
C LEU A 319 -7.38 13.10 8.72
N GLY A 320 -8.24 13.12 7.70
CA GLY A 320 -8.91 14.31 7.21
C GLY A 320 -10.29 14.53 7.82
N ASP A 321 -11.14 15.19 7.04
CA ASP A 321 -12.52 15.48 7.40
C ASP A 321 -13.42 15.22 6.17
N THR A 322 -14.39 14.33 6.31
CA THR A 322 -15.26 13.90 5.21
C THR A 322 -16.45 14.82 4.97
N ARG A 323 -16.68 15.83 5.83
CA ARG A 323 -17.74 16.81 5.63
C ARG A 323 -17.50 17.60 4.35
N PRO A 324 -18.54 17.90 3.56
CA PRO A 324 -18.39 18.53 2.24
C PRO A 324 -17.53 19.81 2.25
N GLU A 325 -17.67 20.66 3.26
CA GLU A 325 -16.95 21.92 3.40
C GLU A 325 -15.45 21.77 3.70
N TYR A 326 -15.01 20.59 4.21
CA TYR A 326 -13.63 20.34 4.60
C TYR A 326 -12.94 19.25 3.77
N ARG A 327 -13.69 18.35 3.15
CA ARG A 327 -13.15 17.16 2.46
C ARG A 327 -12.00 17.49 1.51
N GLU A 328 -12.22 18.38 0.56
CA GLU A 328 -11.17 18.72 -0.42
C GLU A 328 -10.00 19.49 0.22
N LYS A 329 -10.28 20.35 1.19
CA LYS A 329 -9.23 21.08 1.90
C LYS A 329 -8.34 20.11 2.69
N SER A 330 -8.95 19.16 3.41
CA SER A 330 -8.22 18.17 4.19
C SER A 330 -7.44 17.20 3.29
N ALA A 331 -8.00 16.76 2.16
CA ALA A 331 -7.30 15.96 1.16
C ALA A 331 -6.03 16.67 0.64
N LYS A 332 -6.14 17.95 0.25
CA LYS A 332 -5.01 18.77 -0.19
C LYS A 332 -3.98 19.00 0.91
N CYS A 333 -4.43 19.21 2.16
CA CYS A 333 -3.58 19.36 3.33
C CYS A 333 -2.73 18.10 3.58
N ILE A 334 -3.37 16.93 3.59
CA ILE A 334 -2.72 15.61 3.74
C ILE A 334 -1.70 15.38 2.61
N ALA A 335 -2.09 15.62 1.36
CA ALA A 335 -1.21 15.48 0.20
C ALA A 335 0.02 16.38 0.31
N THR A 336 -0.15 17.64 0.75
CA THR A 336 0.96 18.59 0.89
C THR A 336 2.03 18.08 1.86
N VAL A 337 1.60 17.61 3.03
CA VAL A 337 2.54 17.07 4.03
C VAL A 337 3.37 15.93 3.46
N LEU A 338 2.76 14.99 2.77
CA LEU A 338 3.45 13.80 2.29
C LEU A 338 4.37 14.11 1.10
N HIS A 339 3.84 14.84 0.10
CA HIS A 339 4.53 15.05 -1.18
C HIS A 339 5.76 15.98 -1.08
N MET A 340 5.90 16.76 -0.02
CA MET A 340 7.06 17.63 0.19
C MET A 340 8.19 16.97 1.01
N MET A 341 8.04 15.69 1.41
CA MET A 341 9.07 14.91 2.08
C MET A 341 10.04 14.24 1.11
N GLN A 342 11.22 13.83 1.59
CA GLN A 342 12.17 13.01 0.84
C GLN A 342 11.67 11.57 0.74
N GLY A 343 11.66 11.01 -0.47
CA GLY A 343 11.24 9.66 -0.78
C GLY A 343 10.41 9.60 -2.06
N THR A 344 9.99 8.44 -2.47
CA THR A 344 9.09 8.23 -3.63
C THR A 344 7.64 8.29 -3.17
N PRO A 345 6.82 9.26 -3.62
CA PRO A 345 5.40 9.29 -3.27
C PRO A 345 4.63 8.27 -4.08
N TYR A 346 3.77 7.52 -3.40
CA TYR A 346 2.81 6.58 -3.97
C TYR A 346 1.41 7.15 -3.81
N ILE A 347 0.70 7.30 -4.91
CA ILE A 347 -0.69 7.79 -4.96
C ILE A 347 -1.57 6.58 -5.25
N TYR A 348 -2.41 6.21 -4.30
CA TYR A 348 -3.38 5.16 -4.52
C TYR A 348 -4.57 5.71 -5.33
N GLN A 349 -5.08 4.92 -6.29
CA GLN A 349 -6.22 5.32 -7.13
C GLN A 349 -7.38 5.90 -6.29
N GLY A 350 -7.83 7.11 -6.65
CA GLY A 350 -8.88 7.85 -5.94
C GLY A 350 -8.39 8.78 -4.84
N GLU A 351 -7.12 8.73 -4.42
CA GLU A 351 -6.53 9.75 -3.54
C GLU A 351 -6.55 11.12 -4.22
N GLU A 352 -6.24 11.17 -5.50
CA GLU A 352 -6.25 12.36 -6.34
C GLU A 352 -7.65 12.97 -6.55
N LEU A 353 -8.70 12.27 -6.13
CA LEU A 353 -10.08 12.77 -6.10
C LEU A 353 -10.55 13.16 -4.69
N GLY A 354 -9.76 12.83 -3.66
CA GLY A 354 -10.17 12.94 -2.28
C GLY A 354 -11.30 11.97 -1.92
N MET A 355 -11.23 10.72 -2.40
CA MET A 355 -12.18 9.68 -2.05
C MET A 355 -12.18 9.39 -0.55
N THR A 356 -13.33 9.03 -0.03
CA THR A 356 -13.56 8.67 1.38
C THR A 356 -13.90 7.19 1.51
N ASN A 357 -13.94 6.69 2.74
CA ASN A 357 -14.51 5.38 3.04
C ASN A 357 -15.95 5.29 2.53
N THR A 358 -16.37 4.08 2.17
CA THR A 358 -17.74 3.78 1.77
C THR A 358 -18.65 3.51 2.97
N VAL A 359 -19.93 3.26 2.71
CA VAL A 359 -20.92 2.88 3.72
C VAL A 359 -21.24 1.40 3.53
N PHE A 360 -21.09 0.63 4.60
CA PHE A 360 -21.52 -0.76 4.68
C PHE A 360 -22.80 -0.85 5.51
N ASN A 361 -23.80 -1.61 5.06
CA ASN A 361 -25.07 -1.79 5.75
C ASN A 361 -25.08 -3.04 6.62
N GLY A 362 -24.22 -4.01 6.31
CA GLY A 362 -24.06 -5.28 7.02
C GLY A 362 -22.80 -6.01 6.63
N VAL A 363 -22.52 -7.11 7.33
CA VAL A 363 -21.33 -7.95 7.06
C VAL A 363 -21.36 -8.64 5.69
N GLU A 364 -22.53 -8.77 5.11
CA GLU A 364 -22.74 -9.31 3.77
C GLU A 364 -22.21 -8.41 2.65
N ASP A 365 -21.99 -7.14 2.94
CA ASP A 365 -21.40 -6.18 2.00
C ASP A 365 -19.89 -6.39 1.82
N PHE A 366 -19.21 -6.99 2.82
CA PHE A 366 -17.77 -7.23 2.75
C PHE A 366 -17.42 -8.33 1.75
N ARG A 367 -16.31 -8.10 1.04
CA ARG A 367 -15.63 -9.07 0.17
C ARG A 367 -14.27 -9.46 0.73
N ASP A 368 -13.73 -8.64 1.63
CA ASP A 368 -12.45 -8.82 2.27
C ASP A 368 -12.47 -9.98 3.27
N ILE A 369 -11.68 -11.03 2.99
CA ILE A 369 -11.55 -12.22 3.83
C ILE A 369 -11.07 -11.89 5.26
N GLU A 370 -10.18 -10.91 5.40
CA GLU A 370 -9.69 -10.46 6.71
C GLU A 370 -10.83 -9.87 7.55
N SER A 371 -11.60 -8.96 6.98
CA SER A 371 -12.75 -8.33 7.65
C SER A 371 -13.83 -9.36 8.04
N ILE A 372 -14.13 -10.31 7.14
CA ILE A 372 -15.13 -11.35 7.36
C ILE A 372 -14.70 -12.30 8.49
N ASN A 373 -13.45 -12.75 8.46
CA ASN A 373 -12.93 -13.69 9.45
C ASN A 373 -12.77 -13.03 10.82
N ALA A 374 -12.20 -11.81 10.87
CA ALA A 374 -12.07 -11.05 12.10
C ALA A 374 -13.42 -10.79 12.76
N TYR A 375 -14.45 -10.41 11.99
CA TYR A 375 -15.79 -10.23 12.52
C TYR A 375 -16.33 -11.51 13.15
N LYS A 376 -16.24 -12.63 12.43
CA LYS A 376 -16.71 -13.94 12.92
C LYS A 376 -16.00 -14.35 14.21
N GLU A 377 -14.68 -14.28 14.23
CA GLU A 377 -13.86 -14.73 15.36
C GLU A 377 -14.05 -13.85 16.60
N LEU A 378 -14.03 -12.51 16.44
CA LEU A 378 -14.21 -11.59 17.55
C LEU A 378 -15.60 -11.67 18.20
N ILE A 379 -16.65 -11.90 17.39
CA ILE A 379 -17.99 -12.17 17.93
C ILE A 379 -18.05 -13.53 18.63
N ALA A 380 -17.50 -14.59 18.00
CA ALA A 380 -17.50 -15.93 18.58
C ALA A 380 -16.71 -16.00 19.91
N SER A 381 -15.67 -15.18 20.07
CA SER A 381 -14.91 -15.09 21.30
C SER A 381 -15.67 -14.45 22.48
N GLY A 382 -16.83 -13.83 22.22
CA GLY A 382 -17.62 -13.10 23.22
C GLY A 382 -16.99 -11.79 23.70
N ARG A 383 -15.93 -11.29 23.05
CA ARG A 383 -15.21 -10.06 23.43
C ARG A 383 -15.95 -8.79 23.01
N TYR A 384 -16.81 -8.91 21.99
CA TYR A 384 -17.57 -7.81 21.41
C TYR A 384 -19.00 -8.23 21.11
N THR A 385 -19.94 -7.28 21.21
CA THR A 385 -21.25 -7.36 20.56
C THR A 385 -21.13 -6.97 19.07
N LYS A 386 -22.15 -7.31 18.29
CA LYS A 386 -22.21 -6.91 16.87
C LYS A 386 -22.23 -5.39 16.70
N GLU A 387 -22.95 -4.71 17.56
CA GLU A 387 -23.15 -3.26 17.58
C GLU A 387 -21.84 -2.51 17.91
N GLU A 388 -20.96 -3.10 18.73
CA GLU A 388 -19.66 -2.55 19.07
C GLU A 388 -18.63 -2.79 17.98
N LEU A 389 -18.60 -3.99 17.39
CA LEU A 389 -17.56 -4.40 16.46
C LEU A 389 -17.78 -3.91 15.03
N PHE A 390 -19.04 -3.96 14.54
CA PHE A 390 -19.33 -3.64 13.13
C PHE A 390 -18.81 -2.26 12.70
N PRO A 391 -19.00 -1.15 13.47
CA PRO A 391 -18.46 0.15 13.10
C PRO A 391 -16.93 0.15 12.95
N ALA A 392 -16.21 -0.60 13.79
CA ALA A 392 -14.74 -0.69 13.73
C ALA A 392 -14.27 -1.47 12.50
N ILE A 393 -14.92 -2.61 12.19
CA ILE A 393 -14.65 -3.39 10.98
C ILE A 393 -14.98 -2.54 9.73
N ALA A 394 -16.14 -1.90 9.69
CA ALA A 394 -16.55 -1.06 8.57
C ALA A 394 -15.55 0.10 8.32
N HIS A 395 -15.05 0.73 9.40
CA HIS A 395 -14.09 1.81 9.30
C HIS A 395 -12.72 1.36 8.77
N LYS A 396 -12.25 0.17 9.19
CA LYS A 396 -10.89 -0.33 8.90
C LYS A 396 -10.83 -1.39 7.80
N SER A 397 -11.95 -1.84 7.26
CA SER A 397 -11.98 -2.83 6.17
C SER A 397 -11.17 -2.37 4.96
N ARG A 398 -10.40 -3.30 4.38
CA ARG A 398 -9.68 -3.11 3.11
C ARG A 398 -10.63 -2.77 1.95
N ASP A 399 -11.88 -3.20 2.02
CA ASP A 399 -12.90 -2.93 1.00
C ASP A 399 -13.20 -1.43 0.80
N ASN A 400 -12.92 -0.58 1.80
CA ASN A 400 -12.98 0.88 1.63
C ASN A 400 -12.05 1.38 0.51
N ALA A 401 -10.87 0.80 0.38
CA ALA A 401 -9.92 1.10 -0.67
C ALA A 401 -10.30 0.47 -2.02
N ARG A 402 -11.09 -0.62 -1.98
CA ARG A 402 -11.40 -1.46 -3.15
C ARG A 402 -12.68 -1.07 -3.87
N THR A 403 -13.42 -0.05 -3.39
CA THR A 403 -14.57 0.50 -4.11
C THR A 403 -14.14 0.98 -5.50
N PRO A 404 -14.99 0.78 -6.55
CA PRO A 404 -14.68 1.15 -7.92
C PRO A 404 -14.32 2.62 -8.06
N MET A 405 -13.39 2.91 -8.97
CA MET A 405 -13.00 4.27 -9.35
C MET A 405 -14.16 4.99 -9.99
N PRO A 406 -14.60 6.16 -9.46
CA PRO A 406 -15.72 6.90 -10.00
C PRO A 406 -15.23 7.81 -11.15
N TRP A 407 -15.56 7.45 -12.39
CA TRP A 407 -15.17 8.22 -13.57
C TRP A 407 -16.12 9.38 -13.86
N ASN A 408 -17.42 9.23 -13.54
CA ASN A 408 -18.45 10.26 -13.74
C ASN A 408 -19.64 10.04 -12.79
N ASP A 409 -20.65 10.88 -12.88
CA ASP A 409 -21.88 10.83 -12.08
C ASP A 409 -22.99 9.94 -12.69
N GLY A 410 -22.70 9.26 -13.80
CA GLY A 410 -23.65 8.41 -14.53
C GLY A 410 -23.82 7.03 -13.90
N GLU A 411 -24.44 6.13 -14.67
CA GLU A 411 -24.70 4.76 -14.24
C GLU A 411 -23.38 4.06 -13.87
N ASN A 412 -23.41 3.32 -12.73
CA ASN A 412 -22.25 2.64 -12.16
C ASN A 412 -20.99 3.53 -12.06
N ALA A 413 -21.16 4.83 -11.86
CA ALA A 413 -20.08 5.81 -11.78
C ALA A 413 -19.18 5.83 -13.03
N GLY A 414 -19.63 5.34 -14.17
CA GLY A 414 -18.82 5.14 -15.37
C GLY A 414 -17.72 4.09 -15.26
N PHE A 415 -17.73 3.30 -14.20
CA PHE A 415 -16.77 2.22 -13.99
C PHE A 415 -17.04 1.00 -14.88
N THR A 416 -18.31 0.60 -14.98
CA THR A 416 -18.78 -0.58 -15.75
C THR A 416 -20.16 -0.33 -16.35
N THR A 417 -20.47 -1.07 -17.40
CA THR A 417 -21.85 -1.19 -17.94
C THR A 417 -22.62 -2.37 -17.33
N GLY A 418 -21.95 -3.24 -16.55
CA GLY A 418 -22.53 -4.37 -15.85
C GLY A 418 -22.77 -4.09 -14.36
N THR A 419 -22.84 -5.12 -13.55
CA THR A 419 -22.96 -5.01 -12.08
C THR A 419 -21.57 -4.99 -11.47
N PRO A 420 -21.17 -3.93 -10.74
CA PRO A 420 -19.85 -3.89 -10.09
C PRO A 420 -19.62 -5.05 -9.12
N TRP A 421 -18.43 -5.64 -9.12
CA TRP A 421 -18.03 -6.77 -8.27
C TRP A 421 -18.11 -6.47 -6.76
N ILE A 422 -18.00 -5.21 -6.39
CA ILE A 422 -18.18 -4.66 -5.05
C ILE A 422 -19.02 -3.38 -5.13
N PRO A 423 -19.83 -3.05 -4.11
CA PRO A 423 -20.67 -1.84 -4.15
C PRO A 423 -19.87 -0.57 -4.39
N LEU A 424 -20.46 0.36 -5.14
CA LEU A 424 -19.93 1.70 -5.34
C LEU A 424 -19.95 2.50 -4.04
N ASN A 425 -19.01 3.41 -3.87
CA ASN A 425 -19.15 4.44 -2.85
C ASN A 425 -20.33 5.37 -3.23
N PRO A 426 -21.34 5.53 -2.36
CA PRO A 426 -22.58 6.26 -2.72
C PRO A 426 -22.35 7.74 -3.04
N ASN A 427 -21.21 8.30 -2.66
CA ASN A 427 -20.86 9.71 -2.94
C ASN A 427 -20.22 9.94 -4.32
N PHE A 428 -20.24 8.96 -5.20
CA PHE A 428 -19.63 9.07 -6.54
C PHE A 428 -20.22 10.20 -7.42
N LYS A 429 -21.43 10.65 -7.10
CA LYS A 429 -22.05 11.78 -7.82
C LYS A 429 -21.35 13.10 -7.56
N GLU A 430 -20.78 13.26 -6.37
CA GLU A 430 -20.05 14.46 -5.94
C GLU A 430 -18.53 14.27 -6.06
N ILE A 431 -18.04 13.03 -5.99
CA ILE A 431 -16.62 12.70 -6.02
C ILE A 431 -16.36 11.78 -7.20
N ASN A 432 -15.96 12.37 -8.33
CA ASN A 432 -15.63 11.61 -9.54
C ASN A 432 -14.64 12.37 -10.43
N VAL A 433 -14.01 11.64 -11.35
CA VAL A 433 -12.98 12.18 -12.25
C VAL A 433 -13.52 13.34 -13.10
N GLN A 434 -14.70 13.21 -13.70
CA GLN A 434 -15.27 14.24 -14.57
C GLN A 434 -15.46 15.56 -13.82
N GLU A 435 -15.97 15.49 -12.61
CA GLU A 435 -16.16 16.66 -11.74
C GLU A 435 -14.80 17.30 -11.40
N GLN A 436 -13.82 16.50 -10.98
CA GLN A 436 -12.50 16.97 -10.59
C GLN A 436 -11.73 17.60 -11.77
N LEU A 437 -11.82 17.06 -12.97
CA LEU A 437 -11.20 17.63 -14.17
C LEU A 437 -11.86 18.93 -14.61
N SER A 438 -13.14 19.17 -14.27
CA SER A 438 -13.89 20.37 -14.68
C SER A 438 -13.46 21.63 -13.92
N ARG A 439 -12.79 21.52 -12.78
CA ARG A 439 -12.44 22.63 -11.88
C ARG A 439 -10.92 22.73 -11.67
N SER A 440 -10.36 23.88 -11.95
CA SER A 440 -8.91 24.14 -11.77
C SER A 440 -8.43 24.14 -10.32
N ASP A 441 -9.33 24.26 -9.35
CA ASP A 441 -9.06 24.24 -7.91
C ASP A 441 -9.37 22.88 -7.26
N SER A 442 -9.63 21.83 -8.04
CA SER A 442 -9.95 20.48 -7.57
C SER A 442 -8.77 19.80 -6.84
N VAL A 443 -9.05 18.65 -6.20
CA VAL A 443 -8.01 17.81 -5.60
C VAL A 443 -7.07 17.25 -6.67
N PHE A 444 -7.61 16.84 -7.84
CA PHE A 444 -6.84 16.34 -8.98
C PHE A 444 -5.78 17.34 -9.45
N HIS A 445 -6.17 18.58 -9.73
CA HIS A 445 -5.23 19.62 -10.20
C HIS A 445 -4.23 20.02 -9.09
N TYR A 446 -4.63 19.85 -7.84
CA TYR A 446 -3.70 20.07 -6.72
C TYR A 446 -2.62 18.99 -6.66
N TYR A 447 -2.97 17.71 -6.82
CA TYR A 447 -2.01 16.60 -6.94
C TYR A 447 -1.10 16.77 -8.15
N GLN A 448 -1.67 17.10 -9.31
CA GLN A 448 -0.90 17.40 -10.52
C GLN A 448 0.17 18.48 -10.25
N LYS A 449 -0.19 19.53 -9.52
CA LYS A 449 0.73 20.61 -9.16
C LYS A 449 1.79 20.16 -8.15
N LEU A 450 1.43 19.35 -7.14
CA LEU A 450 2.40 18.75 -6.20
C LEU A 450 3.43 17.87 -6.92
N ILE A 451 2.98 17.04 -7.84
CA ILE A 451 3.86 16.19 -8.68
C ILE A 451 4.81 17.07 -9.51
N SER A 452 4.28 18.12 -10.15
CA SER A 452 5.09 19.05 -10.95
C SER A 452 6.12 19.78 -10.09
N ILE A 453 5.75 20.26 -8.90
CA ILE A 453 6.68 20.93 -7.97
C ILE A 453 7.82 19.97 -7.60
N ARG A 454 7.51 18.72 -7.31
CA ARG A 454 8.51 17.71 -6.96
C ARG A 454 9.47 17.43 -8.12
N LYS A 455 8.98 17.37 -9.35
CA LYS A 455 9.79 17.12 -10.56
C LYS A 455 10.70 18.30 -10.93
N THR A 456 10.40 19.50 -10.44
CA THR A 456 11.10 20.74 -10.85
C THR A 456 11.86 21.43 -9.71
N ASN A 457 11.88 20.86 -8.51
CA ASN A 457 12.56 21.42 -7.35
C ASN A 457 13.35 20.37 -6.59
N ASP A 458 14.65 20.35 -6.79
CA ASP A 458 15.58 19.40 -6.16
C ASP A 458 15.52 19.42 -4.63
N ILE A 459 15.23 20.58 -4.04
CA ILE A 459 15.09 20.71 -2.59
C ILE A 459 13.97 19.82 -2.02
N VAL A 460 12.90 19.54 -2.77
CA VAL A 460 11.84 18.62 -2.35
C VAL A 460 12.36 17.17 -2.32
N VAL A 461 13.26 16.84 -3.25
CA VAL A 461 13.81 15.49 -3.42
C VAL A 461 14.99 15.24 -2.49
N TYR A 462 15.93 16.18 -2.40
CA TYR A 462 17.23 15.97 -1.76
C TYR A 462 17.49 16.83 -0.51
N GLY A 463 16.65 17.82 -0.21
CA GLY A 463 16.85 18.71 0.93
C GLY A 463 16.77 17.99 2.28
N ASP A 464 17.52 18.47 3.25
CA ASP A 464 17.49 17.98 4.63
C ASP A 464 16.17 18.35 5.31
N TYR A 465 15.68 17.46 6.15
CA TYR A 465 14.38 17.60 6.85
C TYR A 465 14.60 18.10 8.29
N HIS A 466 13.74 19.04 8.72
CA HIS A 466 13.67 19.45 10.13
C HIS A 466 12.21 19.71 10.54
N LEU A 467 11.74 19.00 11.58
CA LEU A 467 10.40 19.16 12.14
C LEU A 467 10.28 20.48 12.92
N LEU A 468 9.17 21.16 12.74
CA LEU A 468 8.75 22.32 13.54
C LEU A 468 7.48 21.97 14.31
N CYS A 469 7.21 22.67 15.41
CA CYS A 469 5.97 22.51 16.21
C CYS A 469 5.68 21.05 16.60
N GLU A 470 6.71 20.35 17.12
CA GLU A 470 6.66 18.91 17.40
C GLU A 470 5.46 18.51 18.23
N ASP A 471 5.14 19.27 19.29
CA ASP A 471 4.08 18.96 20.24
C ASP A 471 2.75 19.70 19.96
N ASP A 472 2.59 20.40 18.83
CA ASP A 472 1.34 21.02 18.43
C ASP A 472 0.35 19.95 17.89
N GLU A 473 -0.85 19.89 18.44
CA GLU A 473 -1.88 18.89 18.10
C GLU A 473 -2.61 19.19 16.78
N THR A 474 -2.37 20.36 16.18
CA THR A 474 -3.11 20.85 15.01
C THR A 474 -2.23 21.24 13.84
N ILE A 475 -1.02 21.73 14.09
CA ILE A 475 -0.08 22.14 13.05
C ILE A 475 0.95 21.05 12.80
N PHE A 476 1.07 20.66 11.54
CA PHE A 476 2.23 19.91 11.05
C PHE A 476 3.07 20.84 10.18
N ALA A 477 4.25 21.21 10.67
CA ALA A 477 5.16 22.06 9.93
C ALA A 477 6.57 21.49 9.95
N TYR A 478 7.28 21.68 8.85
CA TYR A 478 8.70 21.29 8.73
C TYR A 478 9.40 22.11 7.67
N THR A 479 10.71 22.16 7.75
CA THR A 479 11.56 22.76 6.72
C THR A 479 12.31 21.69 5.93
N ARG A 480 12.69 22.07 4.70
CA ARG A 480 13.70 21.38 3.89
C ARG A 480 14.81 22.36 3.58
N THR A 481 16.06 21.91 3.54
CA THR A 481 17.23 22.76 3.24
C THR A 481 18.14 22.05 2.24
N LEU A 482 18.51 22.76 1.16
CA LEU A 482 19.45 22.26 0.16
C LEU A 482 20.39 23.41 -0.25
N GLY A 483 21.63 23.36 0.23
CA GLY A 483 22.57 24.48 0.04
C GLY A 483 22.03 25.76 0.68
N ASN A 484 21.81 26.79 -0.13
CA ASN A 484 21.23 28.06 0.34
C ASN A 484 19.71 28.13 0.22
N GLU A 485 19.10 27.18 -0.47
CA GLU A 485 17.63 27.12 -0.61
C GLU A 485 16.97 26.59 0.66
N GLN A 486 15.85 27.20 1.03
CA GLN A 486 15.01 26.74 2.11
C GLN A 486 13.56 26.61 1.67
N LEU A 487 12.89 25.55 2.12
CA LEU A 487 11.48 25.31 1.91
C LEU A 487 10.80 25.15 3.26
N LEU A 488 9.66 25.82 3.44
CA LEU A 488 8.80 25.67 4.60
C LEU A 488 7.45 25.08 4.17
N VAL A 489 7.05 24.01 4.82
CA VAL A 489 5.72 23.39 4.68
C VAL A 489 4.95 23.61 5.96
N VAL A 490 3.74 24.17 5.87
CA VAL A 490 2.85 24.37 7.01
C VAL A 490 1.46 23.88 6.66
N CYS A 491 0.92 22.98 7.49
CA CYS A 491 -0.39 22.37 7.33
C CYS A 491 -1.17 22.41 8.65
N ASN A 492 -2.39 22.93 8.59
CA ASN A 492 -3.31 22.97 9.73
C ASN A 492 -4.29 21.79 9.64
N PHE A 493 -4.20 20.84 10.56
CA PHE A 493 -5.04 19.65 10.64
C PHE A 493 -6.26 19.85 11.55
N SER A 494 -6.82 21.05 11.61
CA SER A 494 -8.00 21.34 12.40
C SER A 494 -9.08 22.07 11.61
N THR A 495 -10.29 22.05 12.13
CA THR A 495 -11.46 22.79 11.59
C THR A 495 -11.48 24.25 12.01
N GLU A 496 -10.47 24.72 12.73
CA GLU A 496 -10.35 26.09 13.20
C GLU A 496 -9.12 26.78 12.58
N ASP A 497 -9.19 28.09 12.52
CA ASP A 497 -8.05 28.90 12.16
C ASP A 497 -6.96 28.82 13.26
N ARG A 498 -5.71 28.64 12.86
CA ARG A 498 -4.55 28.53 13.76
C ARG A 498 -3.49 29.57 13.44
N LYS A 499 -2.90 30.15 14.48
CA LYS A 499 -1.76 31.05 14.31
C LYS A 499 -0.48 30.25 14.09
N PHE A 500 0.35 30.70 13.16
CA PHE A 500 1.66 30.19 12.91
C PHE A 500 2.64 31.36 12.66
N ASP A 501 3.81 31.32 13.29
CA ASP A 501 4.86 32.31 13.06
C ASP A 501 5.71 31.89 11.87
N PHE A 502 5.56 32.59 10.76
CA PHE A 502 6.31 32.31 9.54
C PHE A 502 7.77 32.80 9.59
N GLY A 503 8.16 33.60 10.58
CA GLY A 503 9.54 34.08 10.75
C GLY A 503 10.10 34.68 9.48
N GLN A 504 11.29 34.22 9.05
CA GLN A 504 11.94 34.67 7.83
C GLN A 504 11.16 34.40 6.53
N PHE A 505 10.19 33.50 6.56
CA PHE A 505 9.31 33.18 5.41
C PHE A 505 8.15 34.19 5.26
N ALA A 506 8.08 35.24 6.09
CA ALA A 506 7.10 36.31 5.94
C ALA A 506 7.65 37.52 5.17
N GLN A 507 8.73 37.37 4.39
CA GLN A 507 9.39 38.44 3.63
C GLN A 507 8.94 38.49 2.16
N ASP A 508 9.23 39.60 1.47
CA ASP A 508 8.79 39.85 0.10
C ASP A 508 9.48 38.95 -0.96
N ASN A 509 10.68 38.46 -0.67
CA ASN A 509 11.46 37.58 -1.56
C ASN A 509 10.99 36.11 -1.51
N VAL A 510 10.01 35.78 -0.68
CA VAL A 510 9.52 34.41 -0.53
C VAL A 510 8.51 34.04 -1.64
N LYS A 511 8.74 32.92 -2.28
CA LYS A 511 7.86 32.35 -3.31
C LYS A 511 6.88 31.36 -2.71
N ILE A 512 5.59 31.54 -2.95
CA ILE A 512 4.57 30.53 -2.66
C ILE A 512 4.59 29.51 -3.81
N LEU A 513 4.99 28.26 -3.53
CA LEU A 513 4.98 27.19 -4.52
C LEU A 513 3.57 26.63 -4.72
N ILE A 514 2.85 26.39 -3.62
CA ILE A 514 1.48 25.92 -3.63
C ILE A 514 0.76 26.30 -2.33
N SER A 515 -0.53 26.55 -2.41
CA SER A 515 -1.42 26.69 -1.26
C SER A 515 -2.83 26.22 -1.64
N ASN A 516 -3.57 25.65 -0.70
CA ASN A 516 -4.99 25.33 -0.84
C ASN A 516 -5.90 26.40 -0.23
N SER A 517 -5.33 27.53 0.21
CA SER A 517 -6.03 28.65 0.83
C SER A 517 -5.47 29.99 0.34
N SER A 518 -6.21 31.07 0.54
CA SER A 518 -5.79 32.43 0.14
C SER A 518 -4.89 33.13 1.14
N ILE A 519 -4.11 32.37 1.91
CA ILE A 519 -3.18 32.92 2.91
C ILE A 519 -2.05 33.71 2.26
N ASP A 520 -1.75 34.89 2.79
CA ASP A 520 -0.52 35.63 2.53
C ASP A 520 0.29 35.72 3.83
N PRO A 521 1.40 34.93 3.95
CA PRO A 521 2.17 34.87 5.19
C PRO A 521 2.79 36.22 5.57
N ARG A 522 2.93 37.17 4.62
CA ARG A 522 3.44 38.52 4.86
C ARG A 522 2.42 39.43 5.56
N LYS A 523 1.13 39.11 5.43
CA LYS A 523 0.03 39.92 5.97
C LYS A 523 -0.64 39.29 7.19
N SER A 524 -0.62 37.97 7.27
CA SER A 524 -1.32 37.24 8.31
C SER A 524 -0.56 35.98 8.67
N GLY A 525 -0.32 35.76 9.96
CA GLY A 525 0.18 34.50 10.52
C GLY A 525 -0.94 33.50 10.81
N VAL A 526 -2.08 33.53 10.09
CA VAL A 526 -3.24 32.67 10.37
C VAL A 526 -3.40 31.64 9.26
N MET A 527 -3.28 30.37 9.62
CA MET A 527 -3.61 29.22 8.78
C MET A 527 -5.09 28.90 8.91
N SER A 528 -5.85 28.99 7.84
CA SER A 528 -7.27 28.59 7.84
C SER A 528 -7.49 27.11 8.15
N ALA A 529 -8.72 26.74 8.46
CA ALA A 529 -9.12 25.34 8.65
C ALA A 529 -8.67 24.47 7.47
N TYR A 530 -7.92 23.39 7.75
CA TYR A 530 -7.26 22.52 6.76
C TYR A 530 -6.41 23.26 5.71
N GLY A 531 -5.90 24.44 6.09
CA GLY A 531 -5.00 25.22 5.23
C GLY A 531 -3.63 24.56 5.10
N ALA A 532 -3.09 24.59 3.89
CA ALA A 532 -1.74 24.11 3.59
C ALA A 532 -1.02 25.13 2.72
N ILE A 533 0.27 25.34 2.98
CA ILE A 533 1.13 26.24 2.20
C ILE A 533 2.56 25.70 2.14
N VAL A 534 3.18 25.88 0.98
CA VAL A 534 4.59 25.59 0.75
C VAL A 534 5.29 26.86 0.27
N LEU A 535 6.27 27.31 1.03
CA LEU A 535 7.05 28.52 0.78
C LEU A 535 8.50 28.15 0.46
N LYS A 536 9.10 28.87 -0.49
CA LYS A 536 10.51 28.71 -0.87
C LYS A 536 11.25 30.03 -0.76
N ILE A 537 12.46 30.00 -0.19
CA ILE A 537 13.49 31.05 -0.22
C ILE A 537 14.69 30.47 -0.98
N ASP A 538 15.18 31.23 -1.97
CA ASP A 538 16.38 30.91 -2.75
C ASP A 538 17.63 31.44 -2.09
#